data_d82384d35053ff9a4927e2d67876a53d
#
_entry.id   d82384d35053ff9a4927e2d67876a53d
#
_cell.length_a   1.000
_cell.length_b   1.000
_cell.length_c   1.000
_cell.angle_alpha   90.00
_cell.angle_beta   90.00
_cell.angle_gamma   90.00
#
_symmetry.space_group_name_H-M   'P 1'
#
loop_
_entity.id
_entity.type
_entity.pdbx_description
1 polymer ?
#
loop_
_entity_poly.entity_id
_entity_poly.type
_entity_poly.pdbx_seq_one_letter_code
_entity_poly.pdbx_strand_id
1 'polypeptide(L)'
;LMLEIAQNLGIRKRTPPVASDSRIRPLLENIMEVYQRITREPYSVNQELWSHFAGICEAFQRSESIKKRSDTIKVSWSVGRGNWAKVPWIAFLDGWETTSTMNGVYCVLLFNQDMSGVHMTFNQGVTRPLQDFGQSRGRDWLRENVRRLGQFCDHLPAREFNVDSDIDLHAEP
;
A
#
# COMPACT_ATOMS: atom_id res chain seq x y z
N LEU A 1 -7.15 10.73 -4.38
CA LEU A 1 -6.34 9.56 -4.73
C LEU A 1 -6.69 8.33 -3.88
N MET A 2 -6.54 8.38 -2.53
CA MET A 2 -6.89 7.24 -1.65
C MET A 2 -8.30 6.72 -1.87
N LEU A 3 -9.28 7.63 -1.91
CA LEU A 3 -10.67 7.30 -2.16
C LEU A 3 -10.91 6.67 -3.54
N GLU A 4 -10.25 7.19 -4.54
CA GLU A 4 -10.38 6.71 -5.91
C GLU A 4 -9.76 5.33 -6.07
N ILE A 5 -8.63 5.07 -5.42
CA ILE A 5 -7.99 3.74 -5.40
C ILE A 5 -8.86 2.75 -4.61
N ALA A 6 -9.39 3.13 -3.45
CA ALA A 6 -10.30 2.29 -2.67
C ALA A 6 -11.60 1.97 -3.44
N GLN A 7 -12.14 2.90 -4.22
CA GLN A 7 -13.27 2.67 -5.11
C GLN A 7 -12.97 1.61 -6.18
N ASN A 8 -11.78 1.66 -6.76
CA ASN A 8 -11.34 0.68 -7.75
C ASN A 8 -11.13 -0.73 -7.17
N LEU A 9 -10.85 -0.83 -5.86
CA LEU A 9 -10.69 -2.10 -5.15
C LEU A 9 -12.00 -2.78 -4.77
N GLY A 10 -13.15 -2.13 -4.97
CA GLY A 10 -14.45 -2.68 -4.57
C GLY A 10 -14.62 -2.87 -3.05
N ILE A 11 -13.85 -2.14 -2.24
CA ILE A 11 -13.84 -2.21 -0.76
C ILE A 11 -15.11 -1.60 -0.13
N ARG A 12 -16.10 -1.18 -0.92
CA ARG A 12 -17.33 -0.55 -0.43
C ARG A 12 -18.55 -1.46 -0.44
N LYS A 13 -19.15 -1.58 0.74
CA LYS A 13 -20.57 -1.87 0.88
C LYS A 13 -21.37 -0.56 0.76
N ARG A 14 -22.11 -0.35 -0.34
CA ARG A 14 -23.10 0.73 -0.56
C ARG A 14 -22.62 2.09 -1.10
N THR A 15 -22.22 2.13 -2.34
CA THR A 15 -22.53 3.24 -3.26
C THR A 15 -22.52 2.68 -4.67
N PRO A 16 -23.32 3.18 -5.66
CA PRO A 16 -23.29 2.64 -7.00
C PRO A 16 -21.85 2.73 -7.53
N PRO A 17 -21.34 1.69 -8.17
CA PRO A 17 -19.94 1.63 -8.56
C PRO A 17 -19.65 2.73 -9.58
N VAL A 18 -18.78 3.65 -9.27
CA VAL A 18 -17.83 4.12 -10.26
C VAL A 18 -17.17 2.83 -10.76
N ALA A 19 -17.17 2.58 -12.05
CA ALA A 19 -16.72 1.32 -12.63
C ALA A 19 -15.38 0.88 -12.01
N SER A 20 -15.46 0.01 -11.00
CA SER A 20 -14.29 -0.59 -10.39
C SER A 20 -13.64 -1.44 -11.48
N ASP A 21 -12.33 -1.32 -11.69
CA ASP A 21 -11.67 -2.25 -12.59
C ASP A 21 -11.82 -3.65 -12.00
N SER A 22 -12.76 -4.41 -12.54
CA SER A 22 -13.12 -5.75 -12.07
C SER A 22 -11.91 -6.72 -12.05
N ARG A 23 -10.79 -6.31 -12.65
CA ARG A 23 -9.56 -7.10 -12.71
C ARG A 23 -8.68 -6.97 -11.46
N ILE A 24 -8.84 -5.90 -10.65
CA ILE A 24 -7.95 -5.66 -9.50
C ILE A 24 -8.14 -6.72 -8.42
N ARG A 25 -9.39 -7.02 -8.04
CA ARG A 25 -9.69 -8.02 -7.01
C ARG A 25 -9.11 -9.42 -7.34
N PRO A 26 -9.35 -10.01 -8.52
CA PRO A 26 -8.75 -11.31 -8.88
C PRO A 26 -7.22 -11.29 -8.86
N LEU A 27 -6.58 -10.18 -9.24
CA LEU A 27 -5.13 -10.06 -9.18
C LEU A 27 -4.60 -10.04 -7.75
N LEU A 28 -5.29 -9.38 -6.81
CA LEU A 28 -4.95 -9.41 -5.39
C LEU A 28 -5.12 -10.82 -4.81
N GLU A 29 -6.22 -11.49 -5.12
CA GLU A 29 -6.51 -12.87 -4.69
C GLU A 29 -5.43 -13.83 -5.20
N ASN A 30 -5.03 -13.72 -6.47
CA ASN A 30 -3.95 -14.52 -7.06
C ASN A 30 -2.60 -14.25 -6.37
N ILE A 31 -2.29 -12.99 -6.06
CA ILE A 31 -1.06 -12.65 -5.31
C ILE A 31 -1.07 -13.35 -3.95
N MET A 32 -2.17 -13.29 -3.20
CA MET A 32 -2.26 -13.89 -1.88
C MET A 32 -2.11 -15.42 -1.93
N GLU A 33 -2.77 -16.07 -2.88
CA GLU A 33 -2.67 -17.53 -3.08
C GLU A 33 -1.24 -17.96 -3.44
N VAL A 34 -0.63 -17.31 -4.43
CA VAL A 34 0.72 -17.64 -4.88
C VAL A 34 1.73 -17.35 -3.77
N TYR A 35 1.60 -16.23 -3.06
CA TYR A 35 2.52 -15.84 -2.00
C TYR A 35 2.53 -16.85 -0.86
N GLN A 36 1.38 -17.31 -0.38
CA GLN A 36 1.28 -18.36 0.65
C GLN A 36 2.01 -19.66 0.27
N ARG A 37 1.96 -20.00 -1.00
CA ARG A 37 2.59 -21.22 -1.52
C ARG A 37 4.10 -21.09 -1.59
N ILE A 38 4.61 -20.00 -2.19
CA ILE A 38 6.03 -19.87 -2.49
C ILE A 38 6.89 -19.49 -1.28
N THR A 39 6.33 -18.79 -0.28
CA THR A 39 7.08 -18.37 0.92
C THR A 39 7.45 -19.53 1.84
N ARG A 40 6.97 -20.75 1.58
CA ARG A 40 7.42 -21.97 2.23
C ARG A 40 8.80 -22.41 1.77
N GLU A 41 9.25 -21.90 0.63
CA GLU A 41 10.56 -22.16 0.04
C GLU A 41 11.51 -20.98 0.26
N PRO A 42 12.82 -21.19 0.22
CA PRO A 42 13.79 -20.11 0.29
C PRO A 42 13.52 -19.03 -0.77
N TYR A 43 13.87 -17.78 -0.43
CA TYR A 43 13.69 -16.66 -1.33
C TYR A 43 14.35 -16.92 -2.69
N SER A 44 13.57 -16.80 -3.76
CA SER A 44 14.04 -16.90 -5.13
C SER A 44 13.17 -16.02 -6.03
N VAL A 45 13.68 -15.68 -7.21
CA VAL A 45 12.86 -15.00 -8.23
C VAL A 45 11.77 -15.97 -8.68
N ASN A 46 10.52 -15.59 -8.47
CA ASN A 46 9.36 -16.37 -8.91
C ASN A 46 8.62 -15.62 -10.00
N GLN A 47 8.69 -16.14 -11.24
CA GLN A 47 8.13 -15.49 -12.42
C GLN A 47 6.61 -15.30 -12.32
N GLU A 48 5.89 -16.26 -11.75
CA GLU A 48 4.44 -16.20 -11.57
C GLU A 48 4.06 -15.04 -10.66
N LEU A 49 4.67 -14.95 -9.49
CA LEU A 49 4.42 -13.86 -8.54
C LEU A 49 4.77 -12.48 -9.13
N TRP A 50 5.93 -12.37 -9.79
CA TRP A 50 6.36 -11.13 -10.45
C TRP A 50 5.36 -10.68 -11.51
N SER A 51 4.81 -11.64 -12.30
CA SER A 51 3.78 -11.35 -13.30
C SER A 51 2.49 -10.83 -12.67
N HIS A 52 2.07 -11.37 -11.53
CA HIS A 52 0.88 -10.88 -10.82
C HIS A 52 1.09 -9.46 -10.27
N PHE A 53 2.25 -9.18 -9.65
CA PHE A 53 2.56 -7.82 -9.20
C PHE A 53 2.69 -6.82 -10.35
N ALA A 54 3.32 -7.20 -11.45
CA ALA A 54 3.39 -6.36 -12.64
C ALA A 54 1.99 -6.08 -13.21
N GLY A 55 1.16 -7.11 -13.32
CA GLY A 55 -0.21 -7.00 -13.83
C GLY A 55 -1.09 -6.07 -13.00
N ILE A 56 -1.00 -6.15 -11.68
CA ILE A 56 -1.78 -5.26 -10.81
C ILE A 56 -1.26 -3.81 -10.85
N CYS A 57 0.07 -3.61 -10.92
CA CYS A 57 0.63 -2.27 -11.11
C CYS A 57 0.15 -1.65 -12.43
N GLU A 58 0.11 -2.43 -13.51
CA GLU A 58 -0.39 -1.99 -14.80
C GLU A 58 -1.89 -1.66 -14.75
N ALA A 59 -2.71 -2.49 -14.07
CA ALA A 59 -4.13 -2.23 -13.88
C ALA A 59 -4.37 -0.91 -13.12
N PHE A 60 -3.60 -0.64 -12.07
CA PHE A 60 -3.67 0.63 -11.35
C PHE A 60 -3.24 1.83 -12.22
N GLN A 61 -2.15 1.70 -12.97
CA GLN A 61 -1.66 2.77 -13.85
C GLN A 61 -2.67 3.12 -14.95
N ARG A 62 -3.47 2.15 -15.39
CA ARG A 62 -4.55 2.37 -16.38
C ARG A 62 -5.83 2.93 -15.77
N SER A 63 -5.97 2.94 -14.44
CA SER A 63 -7.15 3.52 -13.79
C SER A 63 -7.26 5.01 -14.09
N GLU A 64 -8.49 5.52 -14.27
CA GLU A 64 -8.73 6.93 -14.58
C GLU A 64 -8.09 7.90 -13.58
N SER A 65 -8.07 7.52 -12.31
CA SER A 65 -7.54 8.33 -11.23
C SER A 65 -6.03 8.51 -11.30
N ILE A 66 -5.30 7.42 -11.58
CA ILE A 66 -3.84 7.45 -11.68
C ILE A 66 -3.42 7.96 -13.05
N LYS A 67 -4.14 7.59 -14.11
CA LYS A 67 -3.85 8.05 -15.48
C LYS A 67 -3.85 9.56 -15.61
N LYS A 68 -4.76 10.27 -14.93
CA LYS A 68 -4.81 11.74 -14.90
C LYS A 68 -3.59 12.37 -14.20
N ARG A 69 -2.82 11.61 -13.46
CA ARG A 69 -1.62 12.01 -12.70
C ARG A 69 -0.44 11.09 -12.97
N SER A 70 -0.39 10.45 -14.13
CA SER A 70 0.63 9.46 -14.49
C SER A 70 2.03 10.04 -14.61
N ASP A 71 2.16 11.35 -14.76
CA ASP A 71 3.40 12.10 -14.74
C ASP A 71 4.00 12.24 -13.32
N THR A 72 3.17 12.14 -12.29
CA THR A 72 3.60 12.31 -10.89
C THR A 72 3.46 11.03 -10.06
N ILE A 73 2.47 10.17 -10.34
CA ILE A 73 2.21 8.97 -9.54
C ILE A 73 2.90 7.75 -10.13
N LYS A 74 3.79 7.16 -9.34
CA LYS A 74 4.44 5.89 -9.62
C LYS A 74 3.87 4.79 -8.73
N VAL A 75 3.49 3.67 -9.33
CA VAL A 75 3.14 2.43 -8.59
C VAL A 75 4.39 1.58 -8.46
N SER A 76 4.69 1.14 -7.24
CA SER A 76 5.84 0.32 -6.91
C SER A 76 5.44 -0.78 -5.94
N TRP A 77 6.18 -1.88 -5.88
CA TRP A 77 5.88 -3.00 -5.00
C TRP A 77 7.14 -3.66 -4.46
N SER A 78 6.98 -4.43 -3.40
CA SER A 78 8.04 -5.27 -2.86
C SER A 78 7.49 -6.52 -2.21
N VAL A 79 8.21 -7.61 -2.39
CA VAL A 79 8.00 -8.92 -1.75
C VAL A 79 9.19 -9.30 -0.87
N GLY A 80 10.05 -8.32 -0.59
CA GLY A 80 11.31 -8.51 0.14
C GLY A 80 12.54 -8.45 -0.78
N ARG A 81 13.71 -8.52 -0.17
CA ARG A 81 15.00 -8.48 -0.86
C ARG A 81 15.97 -9.44 -0.18
N GLY A 82 16.24 -10.56 -0.82
CA GLY A 82 17.06 -11.63 -0.24
C GLY A 82 16.31 -12.54 0.74
N ASN A 83 15.23 -12.06 1.34
CA ASN A 83 14.26 -12.82 2.12
C ASN A 83 12.86 -12.40 1.72
N TRP A 84 11.88 -13.30 1.89
CA TRP A 84 10.47 -12.96 1.72
C TRP A 84 10.04 -11.91 2.75
N ALA A 85 9.31 -10.90 2.31
CA ALA A 85 8.73 -9.93 3.23
C ALA A 85 7.61 -10.59 4.04
N LYS A 86 7.58 -10.40 5.36
CA LYS A 86 6.42 -10.81 6.18
C LYS A 86 5.15 -10.10 5.69
N VAL A 87 5.27 -8.85 5.29
CA VAL A 87 4.20 -7.99 4.78
C VAL A 87 4.62 -7.46 3.42
N PRO A 88 4.28 -8.13 2.30
CA PRO A 88 4.49 -7.56 0.98
C PRO A 88 3.56 -6.37 0.75
N TRP A 89 3.92 -5.49 -0.19
CA TRP A 89 3.20 -4.25 -0.37
C TRP A 89 3.22 -3.72 -1.81
N ILE A 90 2.22 -2.87 -2.11
CA ILE A 90 2.12 -2.07 -3.33
C ILE A 90 1.92 -0.61 -2.94
N ALA A 91 2.87 0.27 -3.26
CA ALA A 91 2.86 1.67 -2.90
C ALA A 91 2.55 2.58 -4.09
N PHE A 92 1.85 3.67 -3.83
CA PHE A 92 1.51 4.72 -4.77
C PHE A 92 2.25 5.99 -4.34
N LEU A 93 3.35 6.28 -5.02
CA LEU A 93 4.26 7.37 -4.71
C LEU A 93 3.92 8.56 -5.60
N ASP A 94 3.54 9.70 -5.01
CA ASP A 94 3.40 10.96 -5.72
C ASP A 94 4.75 11.68 -5.71
N GLY A 95 5.34 11.87 -6.88
CA GLY A 95 6.66 12.45 -7.03
C GLY A 95 6.79 13.89 -6.48
N TRP A 96 5.68 14.59 -6.26
CA TRP A 96 5.68 15.88 -5.60
C TRP A 96 5.86 15.75 -4.08
N GLU A 97 5.50 14.61 -3.50
CA GLU A 97 5.65 14.33 -2.07
C GLU A 97 6.87 13.46 -1.81
N THR A 98 6.95 12.32 -2.50
CA THR A 98 8.06 11.38 -2.34
C THR A 98 8.22 10.44 -3.54
N THR A 99 9.46 10.08 -3.83
CA THR A 99 9.79 9.05 -4.83
C THR A 99 10.22 7.73 -4.18
N SER A 100 10.16 7.64 -2.84
CA SER A 100 10.66 6.50 -2.07
C SER A 100 9.78 6.18 -0.87
N THR A 101 9.61 4.91 -0.56
CA THR A 101 8.94 4.45 0.66
C THR A 101 9.77 4.66 1.93
N MET A 102 11.00 5.16 1.82
CA MET A 102 11.88 5.43 2.96
C MET A 102 11.57 6.77 3.67
N ASN A 103 10.87 7.69 3.01
CA ASN A 103 10.52 9.03 3.51
C ASN A 103 9.23 9.53 2.87
N GLY A 104 8.72 10.66 3.40
CA GLY A 104 7.49 11.29 2.94
C GLY A 104 6.24 10.47 3.25
N VAL A 105 5.12 10.85 2.66
CA VAL A 105 3.82 10.17 2.85
C VAL A 105 3.31 9.61 1.53
N TYR A 106 2.63 8.47 1.58
CA TYR A 106 2.15 7.77 0.40
C TYR A 106 0.98 6.83 0.75
N CYS A 107 0.19 6.49 -0.25
CA CYS A 107 -0.78 5.40 -0.11
C CYS A 107 -0.10 4.06 -0.35
N VAL A 108 -0.49 3.03 0.38
CA VAL A 108 0.06 1.69 0.23
C VAL A 108 -1.00 0.62 0.50
N LEU A 109 -0.95 -0.45 -0.26
CA LEU A 109 -1.61 -1.71 0.03
C LEU A 109 -0.62 -2.59 0.79
N LEU A 110 -0.98 -2.98 2.01
CA LEU A 110 -0.24 -3.89 2.87
C LEU A 110 -0.98 -5.22 2.93
N PHE A 111 -0.32 -6.31 2.56
CA PHE A 111 -0.90 -7.64 2.70
C PHE A 111 -0.68 -8.15 4.11
N ASN A 112 -1.67 -8.83 4.68
CA ASN A 112 -1.47 -9.55 5.93
C ASN A 112 -0.37 -10.60 5.78
N GLN A 113 0.37 -10.90 6.84
CA GLN A 113 1.42 -11.93 6.79
C GLN A 113 0.84 -13.29 6.41
N ASP A 114 -0.36 -13.61 6.88
CA ASP A 114 -1.08 -14.86 6.60
C ASP A 114 -1.85 -14.84 5.25
N MET A 115 -1.73 -13.76 4.49
CA MET A 115 -2.47 -13.56 3.22
C MET A 115 -3.99 -13.63 3.35
N SER A 116 -4.55 -13.41 4.54
CA SER A 116 -6.00 -13.39 4.78
C SER A 116 -6.69 -12.13 4.25
N GLY A 117 -5.92 -11.09 3.95
CA GLY A 117 -6.45 -9.82 3.47
C GLY A 117 -5.39 -8.82 3.06
N VAL A 118 -5.87 -7.67 2.59
CA VAL A 118 -5.06 -6.53 2.20
C VAL A 118 -5.67 -5.25 2.74
N HIS A 119 -4.85 -4.39 3.34
CA HIS A 119 -5.24 -3.10 3.90
C HIS A 119 -4.72 -1.97 3.02
N MET A 120 -5.60 -1.05 2.66
CA MET A 120 -5.20 0.20 2.03
C MET A 120 -4.99 1.25 3.10
N THR A 121 -3.78 1.79 3.18
CA THR A 121 -3.40 2.75 4.22
C THR A 121 -2.75 3.99 3.62
N PHE A 122 -2.83 5.09 4.38
CA PHE A 122 -2.02 6.26 4.14
C PHE A 122 -0.85 6.21 5.11
N ASN A 123 0.33 6.01 4.60
CA ASN A 123 1.52 5.67 5.38
C ASN A 123 2.63 6.72 5.24
N GLN A 124 3.62 6.68 6.11
CA GLN A 124 4.82 7.51 6.03
C GLN A 124 6.09 6.66 6.07
N GLY A 125 7.11 7.10 5.34
CA GLY A 125 8.42 6.48 5.35
C GLY A 125 9.15 6.76 6.65
N VAL A 126 9.56 5.71 7.35
CA VAL A 126 10.20 5.82 8.68
C VAL A 126 11.73 5.82 8.62
N THR A 127 12.31 5.27 7.56
CA THR A 127 13.75 5.02 7.49
C THR A 127 14.58 6.30 7.52
N ARG A 128 14.27 7.26 6.66
CA ARG A 128 15.00 8.54 6.59
C ARG A 128 14.87 9.37 7.87
N PRO A 129 13.68 9.61 8.42
CA PRO A 129 13.57 10.34 9.69
C PRO A 129 14.37 9.73 10.83
N LEU A 130 14.41 8.38 10.93
CA LEU A 130 15.19 7.71 11.96
C LEU A 130 16.70 7.79 11.71
N GLN A 131 17.15 7.78 10.46
CA GLN A 131 18.55 7.98 10.11
C GLN A 131 19.02 9.43 10.35
N ASP A 132 18.21 10.41 9.93
CA ASP A 132 18.58 11.82 9.94
C ASP A 132 18.50 12.44 11.35
N PHE A 133 17.51 12.03 12.17
CA PHE A 133 17.28 12.60 13.50
C PHE A 133 17.65 11.65 14.65
N GLY A 134 18.00 10.40 14.37
CA GLY A 134 18.20 9.34 15.34
C GLY A 134 16.88 8.76 15.88
N GLN A 135 16.99 7.68 16.66
CA GLN A 135 15.81 6.88 17.07
C GLN A 135 14.76 7.69 17.86
N SER A 136 15.17 8.47 18.84
CA SER A 136 14.23 9.20 19.70
C SER A 136 13.55 10.34 18.92
N ARG A 137 14.34 11.30 18.43
CA ARG A 137 13.81 12.47 17.71
C ARG A 137 13.07 12.09 16.43
N GLY A 138 13.55 11.07 15.72
CA GLY A 138 12.88 10.56 14.52
C GLY A 138 11.49 10.03 14.82
N ARG A 139 11.32 9.28 15.93
CA ARG A 139 9.99 8.81 16.37
C ARG A 139 9.07 9.96 16.77
N ASP A 140 9.60 10.96 17.45
CA ASP A 140 8.79 12.13 17.86
C ASP A 140 8.35 12.92 16.62
N TRP A 141 9.24 13.10 15.65
CA TRP A 141 8.92 13.72 14.36
C TRP A 141 7.83 12.94 13.60
N LEU A 142 7.94 11.62 13.56
CA LEU A 142 6.95 10.75 12.92
C LEU A 142 5.57 10.86 13.58
N ARG A 143 5.50 10.86 14.92
CA ARG A 143 4.24 11.03 15.67
C ARG A 143 3.60 12.40 15.40
N GLU A 144 4.41 13.46 15.40
CA GLU A 144 3.93 14.81 15.08
C GLU A 144 3.38 14.86 13.66
N ASN A 145 4.06 14.22 12.72
CA ASN A 145 3.61 14.17 11.34
C ASN A 145 2.27 13.43 11.18
N VAL A 146 2.09 12.29 11.88
CA VAL A 146 0.80 11.58 11.91
C VAL A 146 -0.33 12.49 12.41
N ARG A 147 -0.09 13.24 13.49
CA ARG A 147 -1.09 14.17 14.05
C ARG A 147 -1.46 15.28 13.06
N ARG A 148 -0.47 15.84 12.37
CA ARG A 148 -0.70 16.84 11.31
C ARG A 148 -1.47 16.28 10.14
N LEU A 149 -1.11 15.08 9.67
CA LEU A 149 -1.80 14.40 8.56
C LEU A 149 -3.25 14.05 8.93
N GLY A 150 -3.51 13.66 10.17
CA GLY A 150 -4.86 13.37 10.66
C GLY A 150 -5.83 14.53 10.40
N GLN A 151 -5.37 15.78 10.54
CA GLN A 151 -6.20 16.95 10.27
C GLN A 151 -6.66 17.08 8.81
N PHE A 152 -5.91 16.52 7.86
CA PHE A 152 -6.30 16.49 6.43
C PHE A 152 -7.18 15.29 6.09
N CYS A 153 -7.31 14.34 7.01
CA CYS A 153 -8.03 13.08 6.81
C CYS A 153 -9.42 13.08 7.44
N ASP A 154 -9.90 14.19 8.02
CA ASP A 154 -11.18 14.31 8.74
C ASP A 154 -12.41 13.85 7.93
N HIS A 155 -12.33 13.90 6.61
CA HIS A 155 -13.40 13.48 5.70
C HIS A 155 -13.40 11.97 5.41
N LEU A 156 -12.34 11.24 5.77
CA LEU A 156 -12.18 9.82 5.46
C LEU A 156 -13.17 8.91 6.20
N PRO A 157 -13.52 9.15 7.50
CA PRO A 157 -14.52 8.33 8.19
C PRO A 157 -15.88 8.35 7.50
N ALA A 158 -16.31 9.48 6.94
CA ALA A 158 -17.54 9.56 6.14
C ALA A 158 -17.52 8.69 4.87
N ARG A 159 -16.37 8.12 4.56
CA ARG A 159 -16.09 7.24 3.42
C ARG A 159 -15.69 5.84 3.85
N GLU A 160 -16.01 5.43 5.09
CA GLU A 160 -15.74 4.10 5.64
C GLU A 160 -14.23 3.77 5.83
N PHE A 161 -13.37 4.80 5.92
CA PHE A 161 -11.98 4.62 6.36
C PHE A 161 -11.88 4.83 7.86
N ASN A 162 -11.09 4.00 8.53
CA ASN A 162 -10.70 4.23 9.91
C ASN A 162 -9.59 5.27 10.00
N VAL A 163 -9.58 6.06 11.05
CA VAL A 163 -8.51 7.04 11.36
C VAL A 163 -7.60 6.50 12.46
N ASP A 164 -7.50 5.19 12.55
CA ASP A 164 -6.65 4.51 13.51
C ASP A 164 -5.19 4.58 13.07
N SER A 165 -4.28 4.66 14.04
CA SER A 165 -2.83 4.60 13.81
C SER A 165 -2.30 3.18 13.78
N ASP A 166 -3.08 2.20 14.22
CA ASP A 166 -2.68 0.81 14.36
C ASP A 166 -3.48 -0.09 13.42
N ILE A 167 -2.76 -0.96 12.71
CA ILE A 167 -3.32 -1.94 11.80
C ILE A 167 -2.76 -3.30 12.21
N ASP A 168 -3.64 -4.24 12.50
CA ASP A 168 -3.25 -5.62 12.67
C ASP A 168 -3.02 -6.26 11.29
N LEU A 169 -1.75 -6.51 10.98
CA LEU A 169 -1.32 -7.17 9.75
C LEU A 169 -1.08 -8.68 9.98
N HIS A 170 -1.50 -9.22 11.12
CA HIS A 170 -1.25 -10.59 11.54
C HIS A 170 0.24 -10.96 11.51
N ALA A 171 1.11 -9.95 11.64
CA ALA A 171 2.55 -10.13 11.57
C ALA A 171 3.09 -10.50 12.96
N GLU A 172 3.74 -11.65 13.04
CA GLU A 172 4.50 -12.03 14.22
C GLU A 172 5.68 -11.07 14.43
N PRO A 173 6.00 -10.72 15.68
CA PRO A 173 7.09 -9.80 16.00
C PRO A 173 8.47 -10.27 15.54
#